data_90769960bf73ea2550f75ffa0a89a8ed
#
_entry.id   90769960bf73ea2550f75ffa0a89a8ed
#
_cell.length_a   1.000
_cell.length_b   1.000
_cell.length_c   1.000
_cell.angle_alpha   90.00
_cell.angle_beta   90.00
_cell.angle_gamma   90.00
#
_symmetry.space_group_name_H-M   'P 1'
#
loop_
_entity.id
_entity.type
_entity.pdbx_description
1 polymer ?
#
loop_
_entity_poly.entity_id
_entity_poly.type
_entity_poly.pdbx_seq_one_letter_code
_entity_poly.pdbx_strand_id
1 'polypeptide(L)'
;MVQQARTAIEDEKLLRRFTNFVIVFAWASKAKLRDDRLETPSQEGPALVSRGVLEQAELDEISLQDASCWQPYYCLDVMRSVLHEGLCLHDEPKWHYAHKEILLDNTISALAQSIGGAIRVKATGMPRGYDAGLKCLVVLYCTLANVAWAPSLGWYTPILTFGVYFILWLLLKMGSVLVNPFGVDPVDHPLVSGRLLELRGWEGQPSFTRGSL
;
A
#
# COMPACT_ATOMS: atom_id res chain seq x y z
N MET A 1 -4.68 14.99 6.16
CA MET A 1 -4.67 15.40 4.75
C MET A 1 -6.03 15.95 4.29
N VAL A 2 -7.11 15.18 4.22
CA VAL A 2 -8.44 15.68 3.77
C VAL A 2 -8.94 16.85 4.62
N GLN A 3 -8.79 16.82 5.94
CA GLN A 3 -9.14 17.96 6.80
C GLN A 3 -8.33 19.23 6.51
N GLN A 4 -7.05 19.07 6.20
CA GLN A 4 -6.19 20.20 5.81
C GLN A 4 -6.58 20.74 4.43
N ALA A 5 -6.89 19.86 3.48
CA ALA A 5 -7.40 20.27 2.17
C ALA A 5 -8.71 21.07 2.29
N ARG A 6 -9.61 20.67 3.19
CA ARG A 6 -10.88 21.38 3.46
C ARG A 6 -10.69 22.81 4.00
N THR A 7 -9.58 23.08 4.68
CA THR A 7 -9.26 24.44 5.14
C THR A 7 -8.58 25.28 4.07
N ALA A 8 -8.13 24.66 2.99
CA ALA A 8 -7.39 25.32 1.91
C ALA A 8 -8.24 25.49 0.64
N ILE A 9 -9.12 24.54 0.34
CA ILE A 9 -9.98 24.53 -0.84
C ILE A 9 -11.40 24.87 -0.41
N GLU A 10 -11.93 25.99 -0.87
CA GLU A 10 -13.31 26.42 -0.57
C GLU A 10 -14.33 25.84 -1.56
N ASP A 11 -13.89 25.55 -2.78
CA ASP A 11 -14.75 24.93 -3.80
C ASP A 11 -15.01 23.45 -3.44
N GLU A 12 -16.29 23.16 -3.16
CA GLU A 12 -16.73 21.82 -2.78
C GLU A 12 -16.48 20.78 -3.89
N LYS A 13 -16.54 21.18 -5.16
CA LYS A 13 -16.27 20.28 -6.29
C LYS A 13 -14.81 19.87 -6.34
N LEU A 14 -13.91 20.83 -6.19
CA LEU A 14 -12.46 20.56 -6.16
C LEU A 14 -12.06 19.77 -4.92
N LEU A 15 -12.65 20.09 -3.78
CA LEU A 15 -12.43 19.33 -2.54
C LEU A 15 -12.90 17.87 -2.69
N ARG A 16 -14.05 17.66 -3.32
CA ARG A 16 -14.56 16.31 -3.60
C ARG A 16 -13.64 15.55 -4.54
N ARG A 17 -13.20 16.20 -5.64
CA ARG A 17 -12.24 15.61 -6.58
C ARG A 17 -10.93 15.23 -5.88
N PHE A 18 -10.38 16.13 -5.06
CA PHE A 18 -9.20 15.88 -4.27
C PHE A 18 -9.37 14.63 -3.36
N THR A 19 -10.49 14.56 -2.63
CA THR A 19 -10.80 13.44 -1.74
C THR A 19 -10.93 12.12 -2.51
N ASN A 20 -11.56 12.14 -3.67
CA ASN A 20 -11.68 10.99 -4.54
C ASN A 20 -10.30 10.48 -4.97
N PHE A 21 -9.40 11.37 -5.37
CA PHE A 21 -8.04 10.97 -5.75
C PHE A 21 -7.19 10.45 -4.58
N VAL A 22 -7.46 10.85 -3.34
CA VAL A 22 -6.85 10.23 -2.15
C VAL A 22 -7.27 8.75 -2.04
N ILE A 23 -8.55 8.44 -2.30
CA ILE A 23 -9.06 7.06 -2.30
C ILE A 23 -8.45 6.26 -3.46
N VAL A 24 -8.45 6.84 -4.67
CA VAL A 24 -7.88 6.21 -5.87
C VAL A 24 -6.38 5.91 -5.67
N PHE A 25 -5.63 6.83 -5.07
CA PHE A 25 -4.21 6.62 -4.74
C PHE A 25 -4.00 5.40 -3.85
N ALA A 26 -4.84 5.20 -2.82
CA ALA A 26 -4.71 4.04 -1.94
C ALA A 26 -4.93 2.72 -2.70
N TRP A 27 -5.92 2.68 -3.59
CA TRP A 27 -6.20 1.50 -4.41
C TRP A 27 -5.15 1.27 -5.50
N ALA A 28 -4.66 2.33 -6.16
CA ALA A 28 -3.56 2.24 -7.11
C ALA A 28 -2.27 1.76 -6.44
N SER A 29 -2.00 2.21 -5.21
CA SER A 29 -0.86 1.75 -4.41
C SER A 29 -0.98 0.27 -4.05
N LYS A 30 -2.18 -0.18 -3.68
CA LYS A 30 -2.47 -1.60 -3.43
C LYS A 30 -2.24 -2.45 -4.68
N ALA A 31 -2.79 -2.03 -5.83
CA ALA A 31 -2.61 -2.73 -7.10
C ALA A 31 -1.12 -2.84 -7.44
N LYS A 32 -0.38 -1.72 -7.34
CA LYS A 32 1.07 -1.70 -7.57
C LYS A 32 1.85 -2.63 -6.66
N LEU A 33 1.54 -2.67 -5.38
CA LEU A 33 2.24 -3.55 -4.44
C LEU A 33 1.94 -5.04 -4.69
N ARG A 34 0.85 -5.35 -5.40
CA ARG A 34 0.49 -6.70 -5.83
C ARG A 34 0.95 -7.08 -7.24
N ASP A 35 1.76 -6.24 -7.90
CA ASP A 35 2.17 -6.36 -9.30
C ASP A 35 0.99 -6.41 -10.28
N ASP A 36 -0.06 -5.70 -9.95
CA ASP A 36 -1.27 -5.61 -10.73
C ASP A 36 -1.54 -4.15 -11.14
N ARG A 37 -2.53 -3.93 -11.97
CA ARG A 37 -2.95 -2.61 -12.45
C ARG A 37 -4.35 -2.30 -11.93
N LEU A 38 -4.63 -1.02 -11.68
CA LEU A 38 -5.89 -0.59 -11.08
C LEU A 38 -7.10 -0.93 -11.97
N GLU A 39 -6.94 -0.88 -13.29
CA GLU A 39 -7.97 -1.19 -14.28
C GLU A 39 -8.27 -2.71 -14.41
N THR A 40 -7.43 -3.58 -13.88
CA THR A 40 -7.64 -5.03 -13.94
C THR A 40 -8.96 -5.41 -13.25
N PRO A 41 -9.77 -6.33 -13.82
CA PRO A 41 -11.05 -6.74 -13.24
C PRO A 41 -10.95 -7.33 -11.82
N SER A 42 -9.79 -7.86 -11.45
CA SER A 42 -9.48 -8.35 -10.10
C SER A 42 -9.22 -7.22 -9.09
N GLN A 43 -9.08 -5.98 -9.55
CA GLN A 43 -8.83 -4.81 -8.74
C GLN A 43 -10.08 -3.91 -8.61
N GLU A 44 -9.98 -2.90 -7.78
CA GLU A 44 -11.11 -2.04 -7.40
C GLU A 44 -11.40 -0.92 -8.42
N GLY A 45 -10.59 -0.73 -9.47
CA GLY A 45 -10.77 0.35 -10.45
C GLY A 45 -12.19 0.40 -11.03
N PRO A 46 -12.69 -0.69 -11.65
CA PRO A 46 -14.06 -0.73 -12.16
C PRO A 46 -15.13 -0.53 -11.07
N ALA A 47 -14.87 -1.01 -9.84
CA ALA A 47 -15.77 -0.78 -8.72
C ALA A 47 -15.75 0.68 -8.23
N LEU A 48 -14.64 1.39 -8.34
CA LEU A 48 -14.56 2.83 -8.03
C LEU A 48 -15.35 3.65 -9.04
N VAL A 49 -15.33 3.28 -10.31
CA VAL A 49 -16.15 3.91 -11.36
C VAL A 49 -17.64 3.67 -11.10
N SER A 50 -18.05 2.44 -10.83
CA SER A 50 -19.46 2.12 -10.53
C SER A 50 -20.00 2.83 -9.28
N ARG A 51 -19.12 3.16 -8.34
CA ARG A 51 -19.45 3.94 -7.12
C ARG A 51 -19.40 5.44 -7.34
N GLY A 52 -19.02 5.93 -8.52
CA GLY A 52 -18.90 7.36 -8.85
C GLY A 52 -17.79 8.08 -8.08
N VAL A 53 -16.74 7.35 -7.67
CA VAL A 53 -15.52 7.93 -7.08
C VAL A 53 -14.56 8.36 -8.17
N LEU A 54 -14.56 7.64 -9.30
CA LEU A 54 -13.71 7.89 -10.45
C LEU A 54 -14.56 7.91 -11.71
N GLU A 55 -14.25 8.77 -12.67
CA GLU A 55 -14.87 8.75 -13.99
C GLU A 55 -14.18 7.70 -14.88
N GLN A 56 -14.91 7.13 -15.85
CA GLN A 56 -14.31 6.14 -16.76
C GLN A 56 -13.15 6.76 -17.56
N ALA A 57 -13.29 8.01 -17.99
CA ALA A 57 -12.23 8.73 -18.68
C ALA A 57 -10.96 8.89 -17.83
N GLU A 58 -11.11 9.16 -16.53
CA GLU A 58 -9.98 9.24 -15.59
C GLU A 58 -9.32 7.87 -15.37
N LEU A 59 -10.12 6.79 -15.32
CA LEU A 59 -9.57 5.44 -15.24
C LEU A 59 -8.77 5.07 -16.50
N ASP A 60 -9.30 5.43 -17.68
CA ASP A 60 -8.63 5.22 -18.95
C ASP A 60 -7.32 6.02 -19.02
N GLU A 61 -7.30 7.24 -18.51
CA GLU A 61 -6.09 8.07 -18.44
C GLU A 61 -5.04 7.48 -17.47
N ILE A 62 -5.47 6.97 -16.32
CA ILE A 62 -4.60 6.23 -15.40
C ILE A 62 -4.03 4.97 -16.09
N SER A 63 -4.84 4.30 -16.90
CA SER A 63 -4.44 3.07 -17.60
C SER A 63 -3.38 3.32 -18.68
N LEU A 64 -3.39 4.50 -19.29
CA LEU A 64 -2.38 4.92 -20.27
C LEU A 64 -1.00 5.17 -19.65
N GLN A 65 -0.91 5.32 -18.34
CA GLN A 65 0.38 5.46 -17.66
C GLN A 65 1.21 4.19 -17.82
N ASP A 66 2.29 4.29 -18.56
CA ASP A 66 3.02 3.21 -19.27
C ASP A 66 3.72 2.23 -18.34
N ALA A 67 3.84 2.36 -17.16
CA ALA A 67 4.33 1.35 -16.25
C ALA A 67 3.44 1.30 -15.02
N SER A 68 3.12 0.13 -14.59
CA SER A 68 2.44 -0.07 -13.31
C SER A 68 3.05 0.73 -12.15
N CYS A 69 4.27 1.24 -12.29
CA CYS A 69 4.93 2.13 -11.34
C CYS A 69 4.31 3.51 -11.25
N TRP A 70 3.74 4.03 -12.33
CA TRP A 70 3.36 5.44 -12.42
C TRP A 70 1.93 5.73 -11.96
N GLN A 71 1.05 4.72 -11.93
CA GLN A 71 -0.35 4.94 -11.54
C GLN A 71 -0.53 5.64 -10.18
N PRO A 72 0.14 5.24 -9.08
CA PRO A 72 0.05 5.97 -7.82
C PRO A 72 0.60 7.39 -7.90
N TYR A 73 1.71 7.59 -8.64
CA TYR A 73 2.32 8.92 -8.78
C TYR A 73 1.47 9.86 -9.61
N TYR A 74 0.83 9.36 -10.66
CA TYR A 74 -0.16 10.12 -11.43
C TYR A 74 -1.30 10.64 -10.53
N CYS A 75 -1.83 9.81 -9.63
CA CYS A 75 -2.84 10.25 -8.67
C CYS A 75 -2.32 11.40 -7.77
N LEU A 76 -1.05 11.37 -7.37
CA LEU A 76 -0.44 12.45 -6.59
C LEU A 76 -0.30 13.75 -7.42
N ASP A 77 0.04 13.64 -8.70
CA ASP A 77 0.17 14.80 -9.58
C ASP A 77 -1.20 15.44 -9.85
N VAL A 78 -2.25 14.64 -10.04
CA VAL A 78 -3.62 15.17 -10.12
C VAL A 78 -4.03 15.86 -8.82
N MET A 79 -3.69 15.29 -7.65
CA MET A 79 -3.97 15.95 -6.36
C MET A 79 -3.25 17.30 -6.24
N ARG A 80 -2.02 17.43 -6.72
CA ARG A 80 -1.28 18.70 -6.76
C ARG A 80 -1.94 19.71 -7.69
N SER A 81 -2.35 19.26 -8.86
CA SER A 81 -3.04 20.10 -9.84
C SER A 81 -4.35 20.67 -9.28
N VAL A 82 -5.18 19.81 -8.67
CA VAL A 82 -6.44 20.21 -8.02
C VAL A 82 -6.21 21.18 -6.86
N LEU A 83 -5.15 20.95 -6.07
CA LEU A 83 -4.76 21.83 -4.98
C LEU A 83 -4.36 23.21 -5.50
N HIS A 84 -3.54 23.26 -6.54
CA HIS A 84 -3.09 24.50 -7.15
C HIS A 84 -4.28 25.29 -7.76
N GLU A 85 -5.17 24.60 -8.48
CA GLU A 85 -6.39 25.20 -9.02
C GLU A 85 -7.27 25.78 -7.91
N GLY A 86 -7.50 25.02 -6.82
CA GLY A 86 -8.29 25.47 -5.69
C GLY A 86 -7.71 26.69 -4.97
N LEU A 87 -6.39 26.80 -4.91
CA LEU A 87 -5.71 27.94 -4.29
C LEU A 87 -5.66 29.17 -5.22
N CYS A 88 -5.62 28.98 -6.54
CA CYS A 88 -5.62 30.07 -7.51
C CYS A 88 -6.99 30.78 -7.63
N LEU A 89 -8.07 30.13 -7.23
CA LEU A 89 -9.43 30.71 -7.30
C LEU A 89 -9.71 31.76 -6.21
N HIS A 90 -8.78 31.95 -5.25
CA HIS A 90 -8.96 32.91 -4.16
C HIS A 90 -8.39 34.29 -4.51
N ASP A 91 -9.17 35.35 -4.23
CA ASP A 91 -8.78 36.76 -4.39
C ASP A 91 -7.90 37.30 -3.24
N GLU A 92 -7.60 36.47 -2.24
CA GLU A 92 -6.81 36.91 -1.08
C GLU A 92 -5.28 36.94 -1.36
N PRO A 93 -4.50 37.64 -0.49
CA PRO A 93 -3.05 37.79 -0.70
C PRO A 93 -2.33 36.44 -0.79
N LYS A 94 -1.57 36.23 -1.86
CA LYS A 94 -0.84 34.97 -2.17
C LYS A 94 0.01 34.41 -1.01
N TRP A 95 0.51 35.26 -0.12
CA TRP A 95 1.34 34.80 1.02
C TRP A 95 0.56 33.97 2.03
N HIS A 96 -0.74 34.18 2.19
CA HIS A 96 -1.58 33.45 3.13
C HIS A 96 -1.81 31.99 2.66
N TYR A 97 -1.95 31.82 1.34
CA TYR A 97 -2.16 30.49 0.76
C TYR A 97 -0.87 29.71 0.52
N ALA A 98 0.25 30.41 0.29
CA ALA A 98 1.54 29.78 0.07
C ALA A 98 1.93 28.82 1.23
N HIS A 99 1.63 29.21 2.46
CA HIS A 99 1.89 28.33 3.60
C HIS A 99 1.02 27.06 3.60
N LYS A 100 -0.27 27.20 3.26
CA LYS A 100 -1.20 26.05 3.17
C LYS A 100 -0.81 25.13 2.01
N GLU A 101 -0.42 25.69 0.87
CA GLU A 101 0.09 24.96 -0.29
C GLU A 101 1.32 24.12 0.08
N ILE A 102 2.31 24.73 0.71
CA ILE A 102 3.53 24.04 1.17
C ILE A 102 3.21 22.90 2.14
N LEU A 103 2.31 23.11 3.09
CA LEU A 103 1.92 22.07 4.04
C LEU A 103 1.24 20.87 3.35
N LEU A 104 0.37 21.15 2.39
CA LEU A 104 -0.33 20.10 1.65
C LEU A 104 0.61 19.38 0.67
N ASP A 105 1.49 20.11 -0.02
CA ASP A 105 2.49 19.50 -0.90
C ASP A 105 3.48 18.63 -0.12
N ASN A 106 3.91 19.06 1.06
CA ASN A 106 4.72 18.23 1.95
C ASN A 106 3.99 16.94 2.35
N THR A 107 2.68 17.00 2.58
CA THR A 107 1.87 15.81 2.90
C THR A 107 1.75 14.88 1.69
N ILE A 108 1.54 15.43 0.48
CA ILE A 108 1.53 14.67 -0.77
C ILE A 108 2.90 14.02 -1.02
N SER A 109 3.97 14.78 -0.77
CA SER A 109 5.34 14.28 -0.89
C SER A 109 5.64 13.16 0.11
N ALA A 110 5.10 13.23 1.33
CA ALA A 110 5.20 12.14 2.31
C ALA A 110 4.47 10.86 1.84
N LEU A 111 3.33 10.99 1.15
CA LEU A 111 2.66 9.85 0.51
C LEU A 111 3.53 9.23 -0.59
N ALA A 112 4.15 10.06 -1.43
CA ALA A 112 5.08 9.59 -2.46
C ALA A 112 6.27 8.82 -1.85
N GLN A 113 6.84 9.33 -0.76
CA GLN A 113 7.91 8.65 -0.04
C GLN A 113 7.45 7.32 0.57
N SER A 114 6.23 7.28 1.11
CA SER A 114 5.66 6.07 1.72
C SER A 114 5.49 4.95 0.69
N ILE A 115 4.91 5.24 -0.48
CA ILE A 115 4.77 4.25 -1.55
C ILE A 115 6.14 3.86 -2.12
N GLY A 116 7.06 4.80 -2.29
CA GLY A 116 8.43 4.53 -2.71
C GLY A 116 9.17 3.63 -1.74
N GLY A 117 8.98 3.83 -0.43
CA GLY A 117 9.48 2.95 0.63
C GLY A 117 8.91 1.54 0.54
N ALA A 118 7.59 1.41 0.38
CA ALA A 118 6.91 0.12 0.24
C ALA A 118 7.37 -0.65 -1.02
N ILE A 119 7.52 0.04 -2.15
CA ILE A 119 8.06 -0.55 -3.39
C ILE A 119 9.50 -1.03 -3.17
N ARG A 120 10.32 -0.25 -2.45
CA ARG A 120 11.69 -0.63 -2.14
C ARG A 120 11.75 -1.86 -1.24
N VAL A 121 10.93 -1.92 -0.19
CA VAL A 121 10.81 -3.12 0.67
C VAL A 121 10.43 -4.34 -0.15
N LYS A 122 9.47 -4.20 -1.07
CA LYS A 122 9.07 -5.27 -1.98
C LYS A 122 10.20 -5.71 -2.92
N ALA A 123 10.96 -4.76 -3.47
CA ALA A 123 12.06 -5.02 -4.40
C ALA A 123 13.29 -5.64 -3.72
N THR A 124 13.48 -5.40 -2.43
CA THR A 124 14.58 -5.99 -1.64
C THR A 124 14.21 -7.37 -1.09
N GLY A 125 13.70 -8.25 -1.93
CA GLY A 125 13.44 -9.63 -1.57
C GLY A 125 14.72 -10.36 -1.14
N MET A 126 14.55 -11.40 -0.31
CA MET A 126 15.67 -12.23 0.13
C MET A 126 16.39 -12.86 -1.07
N PRO A 127 17.73 -12.77 -1.18
CA PRO A 127 18.44 -13.38 -2.29
C PRO A 127 18.11 -14.87 -2.41
N ARG A 128 17.77 -15.33 -3.61
CA ARG A 128 17.38 -16.74 -3.87
C ARG A 128 18.44 -17.74 -3.36
N GLY A 129 19.71 -17.37 -3.43
CA GLY A 129 20.81 -18.18 -2.93
C GLY A 129 20.79 -18.38 -1.40
N TYR A 130 20.31 -17.39 -0.65
CA TYR A 130 20.21 -17.49 0.80
C TYR A 130 19.12 -18.48 1.23
N ASP A 131 17.95 -18.45 0.63
CA ASP A 131 16.87 -19.40 0.89
C ASP A 131 17.29 -20.86 0.55
N ALA A 132 17.90 -21.04 -0.61
CA ALA A 132 18.44 -22.34 -1.01
C ALA A 132 19.53 -22.83 -0.05
N GLY A 133 20.43 -21.94 0.36
CA GLY A 133 21.51 -22.24 1.31
C GLY A 133 20.98 -22.66 2.67
N LEU A 134 19.99 -21.95 3.21
CA LEU A 134 19.36 -22.33 4.48
C LEU A 134 18.67 -23.69 4.42
N LYS A 135 17.94 -23.98 3.35
CA LYS A 135 17.30 -25.28 3.15
C LYS A 135 18.36 -26.41 3.10
N CYS A 136 19.44 -26.19 2.36
CA CYS A 136 20.54 -27.13 2.27
C CYS A 136 21.22 -27.36 3.64
N LEU A 137 21.41 -26.27 4.40
CA LEU A 137 22.00 -26.36 5.75
C LEU A 137 21.13 -27.19 6.72
N VAL A 138 19.81 -27.00 6.68
CA VAL A 138 18.87 -27.78 7.50
C VAL A 138 18.93 -29.28 7.18
N VAL A 139 18.92 -29.61 5.88
CA VAL A 139 19.05 -31.01 5.45
C VAL A 139 20.39 -31.60 5.89
N LEU A 140 21.49 -30.88 5.69
CA LEU A 140 22.82 -31.32 6.11
C LEU A 140 22.89 -31.51 7.63
N TYR A 141 22.36 -30.57 8.40
CA TYR A 141 22.32 -30.66 9.85
C TYR A 141 21.54 -31.90 10.32
N CYS A 142 20.35 -32.14 9.78
CA CYS A 142 19.54 -33.29 10.16
C CYS A 142 20.17 -34.63 9.77
N THR A 143 20.88 -34.72 8.65
CA THR A 143 21.61 -35.92 8.24
C THR A 143 22.77 -36.20 9.17
N LEU A 144 23.57 -35.20 9.52
CA LEU A 144 24.67 -35.34 10.47
C LEU A 144 24.19 -35.68 11.90
N ALA A 145 23.08 -35.07 12.33
CA ALA A 145 22.47 -35.36 13.62
C ALA A 145 22.00 -36.82 13.73
N ASN A 146 21.44 -37.38 12.66
CA ASN A 146 21.12 -38.83 12.65
C ASN A 146 22.33 -39.70 12.90
N VAL A 147 23.46 -39.44 12.26
CA VAL A 147 24.70 -40.22 12.43
C VAL A 147 25.25 -40.05 13.84
N ALA A 148 25.22 -38.80 14.35
CA ALA A 148 25.76 -38.51 15.69
C ALA A 148 24.93 -39.13 16.83
N TRP A 149 23.59 -39.18 16.68
CA TRP A 149 22.69 -39.67 17.74
C TRP A 149 22.38 -41.15 17.65
N ALA A 150 22.62 -41.80 16.51
CA ALA A 150 22.36 -43.22 16.33
C ALA A 150 23.00 -44.13 17.39
N PRO A 151 24.27 -43.90 17.81
CA PRO A 151 24.90 -44.76 18.83
C PRO A 151 24.28 -44.65 20.23
N SER A 152 23.73 -43.46 20.57
CA SER A 152 23.20 -43.19 21.90
C SER A 152 21.70 -43.46 22.02
N LEU A 153 20.92 -43.18 20.98
CA LEU A 153 19.45 -43.22 20.97
C LEU A 153 18.89 -44.45 20.22
N GLY A 154 19.72 -45.15 19.46
CA GLY A 154 19.30 -46.33 18.71
C GLY A 154 18.06 -46.10 17.85
N TRP A 155 17.01 -46.87 18.05
CA TRP A 155 15.77 -46.82 17.29
C TRP A 155 14.96 -45.50 17.43
N TYR A 156 15.17 -44.71 18.49
CA TYR A 156 14.49 -43.43 18.70
C TYR A 156 15.08 -42.28 17.87
N THR A 157 16.27 -42.44 17.29
CA THR A 157 16.97 -41.41 16.50
C THR A 157 16.14 -40.85 15.36
N PRO A 158 15.48 -41.64 14.47
CA PRO A 158 14.72 -41.09 13.38
C PRO A 158 13.50 -40.30 13.85
N ILE A 159 12.85 -40.69 14.95
CA ILE A 159 11.69 -39.97 15.49
C ILE A 159 12.13 -38.59 16.00
N LEU A 160 13.22 -38.54 16.75
CA LEU A 160 13.73 -37.26 17.28
C LEU A 160 14.22 -36.34 16.18
N THR A 161 14.96 -36.87 15.19
CA THR A 161 15.44 -36.06 14.05
C THR A 161 14.27 -35.53 13.20
N PHE A 162 13.22 -36.34 13.02
CA PHE A 162 12.02 -35.85 12.32
C PHE A 162 11.37 -34.68 13.07
N GLY A 163 11.28 -34.74 14.41
CA GLY A 163 10.78 -33.65 15.22
C GLY A 163 11.60 -32.36 15.06
N VAL A 164 12.91 -32.46 15.12
CA VAL A 164 13.82 -31.32 14.91
C VAL A 164 13.70 -30.77 13.48
N TYR A 165 13.71 -31.64 12.47
CA TYR A 165 13.51 -31.25 11.08
C TYR A 165 12.21 -30.51 10.90
N PHE A 166 11.11 -30.97 11.46
CA PHE A 166 9.81 -30.36 11.35
C PHE A 166 9.78 -28.93 11.94
N ILE A 167 10.41 -28.76 13.12
CA ILE A 167 10.53 -27.44 13.76
C ILE A 167 11.35 -26.48 12.87
N LEU A 168 12.50 -26.91 12.39
CA LEU A 168 13.36 -26.10 11.51
C LEU A 168 12.69 -25.79 10.19
N TRP A 169 11.94 -26.73 9.61
CA TRP A 169 11.17 -26.53 8.39
C TRP A 169 10.04 -25.50 8.60
N LEU A 170 9.34 -25.55 9.74
CA LEU A 170 8.34 -24.55 10.10
C LEU A 170 8.95 -23.15 10.20
N LEU A 171 10.10 -23.01 10.84
CA LEU A 171 10.81 -21.73 10.93
C LEU A 171 11.20 -21.19 9.55
N LEU A 172 11.70 -22.05 8.66
CA LEU A 172 12.00 -21.67 7.29
C LEU A 172 10.74 -21.23 6.53
N LYS A 173 9.63 -21.95 6.73
CA LYS A 173 8.33 -21.58 6.11
C LYS A 173 7.83 -20.23 6.61
N MET A 174 7.91 -19.97 7.91
CA MET A 174 7.55 -18.67 8.47
C MET A 174 8.43 -17.55 7.89
N GLY A 175 9.73 -17.78 7.77
CA GLY A 175 10.63 -16.83 7.12
C GLY A 175 10.28 -16.56 5.66
N SER A 176 9.88 -17.58 4.89
CA SER A 176 9.52 -17.41 3.48
C SER A 176 8.22 -16.62 3.27
N VAL A 177 7.27 -16.71 4.20
CA VAL A 177 6.02 -15.92 4.17
C VAL A 177 6.30 -14.43 4.38
N LEU A 178 7.31 -14.07 5.18
CA LEU A 178 7.69 -12.68 5.42
C LEU A 178 8.39 -12.00 4.23
N VAL A 179 8.80 -12.76 3.22
CA VAL A 179 9.53 -12.22 2.05
C VAL A 179 8.63 -11.35 1.16
N ASN A 180 7.33 -11.61 1.10
CA ASN A 180 6.40 -10.76 0.36
C ASN A 180 5.21 -10.36 1.24
N PRO A 181 5.33 -9.30 2.06
CA PRO A 181 4.30 -8.91 3.03
C PRO A 181 3.06 -8.28 2.37
N PHE A 182 3.05 -8.08 1.05
CA PHE A 182 2.00 -7.41 0.28
C PHE A 182 1.19 -8.36 -0.63
N GLY A 183 1.38 -9.66 -0.48
CA GLY A 183 0.70 -10.69 -1.27
C GLY A 183 -0.83 -10.75 -1.04
N VAL A 184 -1.40 -11.91 -1.33
CA VAL A 184 -2.84 -12.19 -1.23
C VAL A 184 -3.13 -13.20 -0.12
N ASP A 185 -2.11 -13.66 0.59
CA ASP A 185 -2.25 -14.66 1.64
C ASP A 185 -2.94 -14.09 2.90
N PRO A 186 -3.65 -14.93 3.69
CA PRO A 186 -4.35 -14.48 4.90
C PRO A 186 -3.44 -13.85 5.96
N VAL A 187 -2.14 -14.08 5.87
CA VAL A 187 -1.10 -13.57 6.79
C VAL A 187 -0.54 -12.23 6.31
N ASP A 188 -0.82 -11.83 5.06
CA ASP A 188 -0.32 -10.60 4.47
C ASP A 188 -1.01 -9.37 5.06
N HIS A 189 -0.31 -8.24 5.01
CA HIS A 189 -0.86 -6.98 5.50
C HIS A 189 -2.15 -6.59 4.74
N PRO A 190 -3.24 -6.30 5.44
CA PRO A 190 -4.46 -5.75 4.81
C PRO A 190 -4.15 -4.33 4.33
N LEU A 191 -3.71 -4.20 3.06
CA LEU A 191 -3.26 -2.94 2.46
C LEU A 191 -4.34 -1.86 2.39
N VAL A 192 -5.60 -2.28 2.31
CA VAL A 192 -6.75 -1.37 2.36
C VAL A 192 -7.83 -2.01 3.22
N SER A 193 -7.91 -1.57 4.45
CA SER A 193 -9.04 -1.84 5.33
C SER A 193 -10.24 -1.04 4.82
N GLY A 194 -11.45 -1.62 4.89
CA GLY A 194 -12.71 -0.99 4.44
C GLY A 194 -12.99 0.42 5.00
N ARG A 195 -12.23 0.88 5.98
CA ARG A 195 -12.29 2.24 6.53
C ARG A 195 -12.05 3.37 5.51
N LEU A 196 -11.32 3.12 4.42
CA LEU A 196 -11.17 4.14 3.37
C LEU A 196 -12.48 4.38 2.60
N LEU A 197 -13.37 3.40 2.57
CA LEU A 197 -14.70 3.55 2.01
C LEU A 197 -15.66 4.30 2.96
N GLU A 198 -15.38 4.28 4.26
CA GLU A 198 -16.12 5.05 5.26
C GLU A 198 -15.82 6.55 5.19
N LEU A 199 -14.72 6.98 4.57
CA LEU A 199 -14.46 8.39 4.30
C LEU A 199 -15.56 9.01 3.44
N ARG A 200 -16.32 8.21 2.69
CA ARG A 200 -17.51 8.61 1.95
C ARG A 200 -18.73 8.85 2.85
N GLY A 201 -18.83 8.24 4.02
CA GLY A 201 -19.86 8.52 5.03
C GLY A 201 -19.76 9.92 5.63
N TRP A 202 -18.68 10.62 5.36
CA TRP A 202 -18.45 12.01 5.76
C TRP A 202 -19.22 13.03 4.91
N GLU A 203 -19.68 12.66 3.73
CA GLU A 203 -20.55 13.51 2.88
C GLU A 203 -21.94 13.74 3.47
N GLY A 204 -22.35 12.96 4.47
CA GLY A 204 -23.67 13.05 5.13
C GLY A 204 -23.70 13.79 6.47
N GLN A 205 -22.59 14.30 6.97
CA GLN A 205 -22.66 15.14 8.17
C GLN A 205 -23.05 16.57 7.82
N PRO A 206 -24.15 17.09 8.41
CA PRO A 206 -24.58 18.47 8.17
C PRO A 206 -23.44 19.40 8.54
N SER A 207 -23.19 20.37 7.66
CA SER A 207 -22.26 21.48 7.85
C SER A 207 -22.33 21.96 9.29
N PHE A 208 -21.22 21.82 10.00
CA PHE A 208 -21.02 22.52 11.28
C PHE A 208 -21.08 24.00 10.95
N THR A 209 -22.24 24.59 11.14
CA THR A 209 -22.44 26.03 10.98
C THR A 209 -21.36 26.74 11.78
N ARG A 210 -20.56 27.55 11.10
CA ARG A 210 -19.68 28.54 11.73
C ARG A 210 -20.55 29.35 12.68
N GLY A 211 -20.50 29.01 13.95
CA GLY A 211 -21.03 29.84 15.01
C GLY A 211 -20.26 31.16 14.97
N SER A 212 -21.01 32.22 14.76
CA SER A 212 -20.61 33.60 14.97
C SER A 212 -19.91 33.77 16.33
N LEU A 213 -18.66 34.15 16.28
CA LEU A 213 -17.98 34.93 17.34
C LEU A 213 -17.30 36.12 16.68
#